data_961c435b861a11cdbab7e20470dcd770
#
_entry.id   961c435b861a11cdbab7e20470dcd770
#
_cell.length_a   1.000
_cell.length_b   1.000
_cell.length_c   1.000
_cell.angle_alpha   90.00
_cell.angle_beta   90.00
_cell.angle_gamma   90.00
#
_symmetry.space_group_name_H-M   'P 1'
#
loop_
_entity.id
_entity.type
_entity.pdbx_description
1 polymer ?
#
loop_
_entity_poly.entity_id
_entity_poly.type
_entity_poly.pdbx_seq_one_letter_code
_entity_poly.pdbx_strand_id
1 'polypeptide(L)'
;MPKTEQSLKEAFAGESQANRKYLAFAAKADQEGYAQVARLFRAAAEAETVHAHNHLRALNGIKSTKENLQQAITGETHEFKTMYPEMIQAAKSEGNKQAERTFHFANEVEKGHAKLYQNLLDNLGKSQEPYPYYVCPVCGYTAEKEAPGICPVCGTKGEMFKKIE
;
A
#
# COMPACT_ATOMS: atom_id res chain seq x y z
N MET A 1 13.55 10.79 -21.87
CA MET A 1 14.04 10.11 -20.64
C MET A 1 15.17 9.18 -21.03
N PRO A 2 16.32 9.16 -20.32
CA PRO A 2 17.39 8.21 -20.61
C PRO A 2 16.89 6.76 -20.49
N LYS A 3 17.39 5.87 -21.35
CA LYS A 3 16.97 4.45 -21.37
C LYS A 3 17.20 3.75 -20.01
N THR A 4 18.31 4.07 -19.32
CA THR A 4 18.62 3.51 -18.00
C THR A 4 17.62 3.92 -16.94
N GLU A 5 17.17 5.18 -16.92
CA GLU A 5 16.17 5.66 -15.98
C GLU A 5 14.82 4.95 -16.18
N GLN A 6 14.42 4.77 -17.44
CA GLN A 6 13.22 4.02 -17.78
C GLN A 6 13.33 2.55 -17.32
N SER A 7 14.47 1.91 -17.58
CA SER A 7 14.73 0.53 -17.14
C SER A 7 14.69 0.38 -15.61
N LEU A 8 15.24 1.35 -14.85
CA LEU A 8 15.17 1.35 -13.38
C LEU A 8 13.73 1.46 -12.88
N LYS A 9 12.89 2.28 -13.52
CA LYS A 9 11.46 2.39 -13.17
C LYS A 9 10.68 1.10 -13.43
N GLU A 10 10.95 0.47 -14.58
CA GLU A 10 10.35 -0.82 -14.94
C GLU A 10 10.80 -1.93 -13.98
N ALA A 11 12.09 -1.98 -13.65
CA ALA A 11 12.62 -2.93 -12.68
C ALA A 11 12.01 -2.71 -11.29
N PHE A 12 11.97 -1.48 -10.76
CA PHE A 12 11.32 -1.16 -9.49
C PHE A 12 9.86 -1.61 -9.45
N ALA A 13 9.10 -1.36 -10.52
CA ALA A 13 7.72 -1.78 -10.62
C ALA A 13 7.59 -3.32 -10.65
N GLY A 14 8.43 -4.00 -11.42
CA GLY A 14 8.46 -5.46 -11.55
C GLY A 14 8.73 -6.14 -10.20
N GLU A 15 9.80 -5.74 -9.51
CA GLU A 15 10.19 -6.33 -8.22
C GLU A 15 9.17 -6.02 -7.11
N SER A 16 8.59 -4.84 -7.11
CA SER A 16 7.51 -4.48 -6.17
C SER A 16 6.27 -5.37 -6.35
N GLN A 17 5.89 -5.65 -7.59
CA GLN A 17 4.79 -6.58 -7.90
C GLN A 17 5.14 -8.03 -7.55
N ALA A 18 6.36 -8.50 -7.87
CA ALA A 18 6.82 -9.84 -7.53
C ALA A 18 6.77 -10.08 -6.02
N ASN A 19 7.27 -9.12 -5.22
CA ASN A 19 7.20 -9.16 -3.77
C ASN A 19 5.77 -9.43 -3.28
N ARG A 20 4.78 -8.63 -3.70
CA ARG A 20 3.38 -8.78 -3.27
C ARG A 20 2.77 -10.11 -3.70
N LYS A 21 3.06 -10.56 -4.92
CA LYS A 21 2.61 -11.86 -5.45
C LYS A 21 3.21 -13.03 -4.63
N TYR A 22 4.51 -13.00 -4.35
CA TYR A 22 5.17 -14.09 -3.62
C TYR A 22 4.68 -14.20 -2.17
N LEU A 23 4.39 -13.09 -1.50
CA LEU A 23 3.76 -13.13 -0.17
C LEU A 23 2.37 -13.78 -0.22
N ALA A 24 1.56 -13.48 -1.24
CA ALA A 24 0.25 -14.11 -1.43
C ALA A 24 0.38 -15.62 -1.77
N PHE A 25 1.36 -15.98 -2.61
CA PHE A 25 1.65 -17.38 -2.97
C PHE A 25 2.15 -18.17 -1.76
N ALA A 26 2.97 -17.55 -0.90
CA ALA A 26 3.40 -18.17 0.36
C ALA A 26 2.22 -18.51 1.26
N ALA A 27 1.28 -17.58 1.43
CA ALA A 27 0.07 -17.82 2.23
C ALA A 27 -0.78 -18.96 1.65
N LYS A 28 -0.88 -19.05 0.33
CA LYS A 28 -1.59 -20.15 -0.34
C LYS A 28 -0.88 -21.49 -0.16
N ALA A 29 0.45 -21.50 -0.28
CA ALA A 29 1.24 -22.72 -0.07
C ALA A 29 1.14 -23.24 1.37
N ASP A 30 1.11 -22.33 2.37
CA ASP A 30 0.85 -22.72 3.77
C ASP A 30 -0.53 -23.37 3.93
N GLN A 31 -1.57 -22.79 3.34
CA GLN A 31 -2.94 -23.34 3.37
C GLN A 31 -3.03 -24.74 2.73
N GLU A 32 -2.20 -25.01 1.73
CA GLU A 32 -2.13 -26.31 1.03
C GLU A 32 -1.15 -27.31 1.69
N GLY A 33 -0.45 -26.90 2.76
CA GLY A 33 0.48 -27.76 3.48
C GLY A 33 1.90 -27.85 2.89
N TYR A 34 2.24 -26.99 1.91
CA TYR A 34 3.56 -26.97 1.26
C TYR A 34 4.53 -26.02 1.97
N ALA A 35 4.87 -26.32 3.22
CA ALA A 35 5.64 -25.44 4.08
C ALA A 35 7.00 -25.00 3.47
N GLN A 36 7.72 -25.90 2.77
CA GLN A 36 9.01 -25.55 2.15
C GLN A 36 8.84 -24.61 0.96
N VAL A 37 7.78 -24.77 0.17
CA VAL A 37 7.44 -23.86 -0.92
C VAL A 37 7.07 -22.47 -0.37
N ALA A 38 6.27 -22.41 0.70
CA ALA A 38 5.92 -21.17 1.38
C ALA A 38 7.16 -20.43 1.90
N ARG A 39 8.13 -21.16 2.48
CA ARG A 39 9.41 -20.57 2.92
C ARG A 39 10.20 -19.97 1.76
N LEU A 40 10.27 -20.67 0.63
CA LEU A 40 10.97 -20.16 -0.55
C LEU A 40 10.29 -18.89 -1.09
N PHE A 41 8.96 -18.86 -1.19
CA PHE A 41 8.25 -17.64 -1.61
C PHE A 41 8.49 -16.47 -0.68
N ARG A 42 8.52 -16.68 0.65
CA ARG A 42 8.87 -15.60 1.59
C ARG A 42 10.30 -15.11 1.44
N ALA A 43 11.26 -16.03 1.25
CA ALA A 43 12.66 -15.67 1.03
C ALA A 43 12.85 -14.90 -0.28
N ALA A 44 12.19 -15.34 -1.36
CA ALA A 44 12.18 -14.61 -2.62
C ALA A 44 11.56 -13.21 -2.47
N ALA A 45 10.41 -13.11 -1.79
CA ALA A 45 9.78 -11.81 -1.53
C ALA A 45 10.71 -10.84 -0.78
N GLU A 46 11.50 -11.34 0.18
CA GLU A 46 12.50 -10.51 0.86
C GLU A 46 13.62 -10.06 -0.09
N ALA A 47 14.09 -10.94 -0.97
CA ALA A 47 15.06 -10.58 -1.99
C ALA A 47 14.52 -9.48 -2.94
N GLU A 48 13.25 -9.59 -3.37
CA GLU A 48 12.64 -8.56 -4.22
C GLU A 48 12.44 -7.23 -3.50
N THR A 49 12.30 -7.23 -2.16
CA THR A 49 12.34 -6.00 -1.36
C THR A 49 13.70 -5.31 -1.49
N VAL A 50 14.79 -6.08 -1.42
CA VAL A 50 16.17 -5.56 -1.57
C VAL A 50 16.37 -4.97 -2.97
N HIS A 51 15.96 -5.70 -4.02
CA HIS A 51 16.07 -5.26 -5.41
C HIS A 51 15.27 -3.96 -5.65
N ALA A 52 14.01 -3.93 -5.28
CA ALA A 52 13.16 -2.76 -5.43
C ALA A 52 13.75 -1.52 -4.73
N HIS A 53 14.22 -1.66 -3.48
CA HIS A 53 14.85 -0.55 -2.77
C HIS A 53 16.16 -0.09 -3.43
N ASN A 54 16.96 -0.99 -3.99
CA ASN A 54 18.18 -0.62 -4.71
C ASN A 54 17.84 0.18 -5.98
N HIS A 55 16.85 -0.24 -6.75
CA HIS A 55 16.40 0.50 -7.94
C HIS A 55 15.83 1.87 -7.56
N LEU A 56 15.05 1.95 -6.49
CA LEU A 56 14.49 3.22 -5.99
C LEU A 56 15.59 4.18 -5.53
N ARG A 57 16.63 3.69 -4.84
CA ARG A 57 17.82 4.49 -4.48
C ARG A 57 18.56 5.00 -5.72
N ALA A 58 18.78 4.12 -6.72
CA ALA A 58 19.44 4.50 -7.98
C ALA A 58 18.64 5.56 -8.77
N LEU A 59 17.32 5.58 -8.62
CA LEU A 59 16.44 6.62 -9.16
C LEU A 59 16.45 7.92 -8.34
N ASN A 60 17.19 7.99 -7.23
CA ASN A 60 17.07 9.06 -6.24
C ASN A 60 15.61 9.26 -5.76
N GLY A 61 14.84 8.17 -5.68
CA GLY A 61 13.44 8.19 -5.29
C GLY A 61 13.20 8.33 -3.78
N ILE A 62 14.24 8.18 -2.96
CA ILE A 62 14.17 8.39 -1.50
C ILE A 62 14.81 9.73 -1.19
N LYS A 63 14.02 10.66 -0.70
CA LYS A 63 14.42 12.04 -0.38
C LYS A 63 14.39 12.29 1.12
N SER A 64 14.35 13.55 1.52
CA SER A 64 14.09 13.93 2.92
C SER A 64 12.68 13.49 3.33
N THR A 65 12.46 13.29 4.64
CA THR A 65 11.13 12.93 5.18
C THR A 65 10.05 13.90 4.70
N LYS A 66 10.34 15.19 4.67
CA LYS A 66 9.40 16.21 4.19
C LYS A 66 9.02 16.01 2.73
N GLU A 67 10.00 15.80 1.86
CA GLU A 67 9.78 15.58 0.43
C GLU A 67 9.06 14.24 0.17
N ASN A 68 9.40 13.19 0.94
CA ASN A 68 8.74 11.89 0.85
C ASN A 68 7.26 11.98 1.27
N LEU A 69 6.93 12.74 2.33
CA LEU A 69 5.55 13.03 2.71
C LEU A 69 4.79 13.79 1.61
N GLN A 70 5.41 14.79 1.00
CA GLN A 70 4.81 15.53 -0.12
C GLN A 70 4.56 14.62 -1.33
N GLN A 71 5.49 13.72 -1.63
CA GLN A 71 5.34 12.75 -2.71
C GLN A 71 4.21 11.76 -2.41
N ALA A 72 4.12 11.25 -1.17
CA ALA A 72 3.03 10.38 -0.75
C ALA A 72 1.68 11.08 -0.90
N ILE A 73 1.52 12.31 -0.36
CA ILE A 73 0.29 13.10 -0.49
C ILE A 73 -0.11 13.28 -1.97
N THR A 74 0.87 13.53 -2.85
CA THR A 74 0.62 13.68 -4.29
C THR A 74 0.14 12.38 -4.90
N GLY A 75 0.75 11.25 -4.55
CA GLY A 75 0.37 9.91 -5.01
C GLY A 75 -1.05 9.56 -4.60
N GLU A 76 -1.33 9.56 -3.29
CA GLU A 76 -2.65 9.23 -2.74
C GLU A 76 -3.74 10.16 -3.31
N THR A 77 -3.41 11.45 -3.48
CA THR A 77 -4.36 12.43 -4.07
C THR A 77 -4.67 12.10 -5.53
N HIS A 78 -3.68 11.72 -6.32
CA HIS A 78 -3.91 11.28 -7.70
C HIS A 78 -4.76 10.01 -7.73
N GLU A 79 -4.49 9.05 -6.84
CA GLU A 79 -5.22 7.80 -6.78
C GLU A 79 -6.70 8.01 -6.49
N PHE A 80 -7.06 8.76 -5.44
CA PHE A 80 -8.47 8.92 -5.11
C PHE A 80 -9.21 9.96 -5.94
N LYS A 81 -8.52 10.92 -6.58
CA LYS A 81 -9.19 11.94 -7.42
C LYS A 81 -9.32 11.55 -8.88
N THR A 82 -8.40 10.73 -9.40
CA THR A 82 -8.31 10.44 -10.84
C THR A 82 -8.30 8.95 -11.10
N MET A 83 -7.32 8.23 -10.60
CA MET A 83 -7.07 6.83 -10.97
C MET A 83 -8.23 5.90 -10.59
N TYR A 84 -8.61 5.85 -9.31
CA TYR A 84 -9.70 4.97 -8.85
C TYR A 84 -11.07 5.37 -9.36
N PRO A 85 -11.47 6.65 -9.43
CA PRO A 85 -12.73 7.03 -10.07
C PRO A 85 -12.87 6.52 -11.51
N GLU A 86 -11.84 6.61 -12.33
CA GLU A 86 -11.82 6.09 -13.70
C GLU A 86 -11.93 4.54 -13.72
N MET A 87 -11.16 3.85 -12.86
CA MET A 87 -11.21 2.39 -12.74
C MET A 87 -12.58 1.88 -12.24
N ILE A 88 -13.20 2.58 -11.30
CA ILE A 88 -14.56 2.26 -10.82
C ILE A 88 -15.57 2.41 -11.96
N GLN A 89 -15.47 3.45 -12.75
CA GLN A 89 -16.36 3.67 -13.89
C GLN A 89 -16.19 2.57 -14.95
N ALA A 90 -14.95 2.18 -15.24
CA ALA A 90 -14.65 1.07 -16.16
C ALA A 90 -15.25 -0.26 -15.64
N ALA A 91 -14.98 -0.60 -14.38
CA ALA A 91 -15.50 -1.83 -13.76
C ALA A 91 -17.04 -1.89 -13.76
N LYS A 92 -17.71 -0.75 -13.55
CA LYS A 92 -19.17 -0.63 -13.65
C LYS A 92 -19.65 -0.88 -15.07
N SER A 93 -19.01 -0.28 -16.08
CA SER A 93 -19.39 -0.43 -17.48
C SER A 93 -19.21 -1.87 -17.99
N GLU A 94 -18.22 -2.57 -17.46
CA GLU A 94 -17.93 -3.98 -17.77
C GLU A 94 -18.75 -4.98 -16.92
N GLY A 95 -19.50 -4.51 -15.92
CA GLY A 95 -20.26 -5.35 -14.99
C GLY A 95 -19.38 -6.16 -14.02
N ASN A 96 -18.11 -5.80 -13.84
CA ASN A 96 -17.17 -6.50 -12.97
C ASN A 96 -17.32 -6.02 -11.51
N LYS A 97 -18.27 -6.62 -10.80
CA LYS A 97 -18.61 -6.27 -9.40
C LYS A 97 -17.46 -6.49 -8.42
N GLN A 98 -16.60 -7.47 -8.65
CA GLN A 98 -15.45 -7.74 -7.78
C GLN A 98 -14.40 -6.63 -7.93
N ALA A 99 -14.05 -6.24 -9.13
CA ALA A 99 -13.12 -5.13 -9.39
C ALA A 99 -13.70 -3.80 -8.89
N GLU A 100 -14.99 -3.51 -9.17
CA GLU A 100 -15.69 -2.33 -8.67
C GLU A 100 -15.56 -2.19 -7.15
N ARG A 101 -15.81 -3.28 -6.40
CA ARG A 101 -15.68 -3.30 -4.95
C ARG A 101 -14.25 -3.03 -4.47
N THR A 102 -13.26 -3.68 -5.11
CA THR A 102 -11.84 -3.52 -4.75
C THR A 102 -11.38 -2.09 -4.96
N PHE A 103 -11.71 -1.51 -6.11
CA PHE A 103 -11.37 -0.12 -6.42
C PHE A 103 -12.09 0.89 -5.52
N HIS A 104 -13.36 0.62 -5.19
CA HIS A 104 -14.11 1.48 -4.27
C HIS A 104 -13.48 1.51 -2.87
N PHE A 105 -13.11 0.35 -2.33
CA PHE A 105 -12.44 0.27 -1.03
C PHE A 105 -11.13 1.05 -1.03
N ALA A 106 -10.27 0.82 -2.02
CA ALA A 106 -9.02 1.55 -2.13
C ALA A 106 -9.27 3.06 -2.25
N ASN A 107 -10.17 3.49 -3.13
CA ASN A 107 -10.50 4.92 -3.29
C ASN A 107 -10.88 5.62 -1.98
N GLU A 108 -11.67 4.98 -1.13
CA GLU A 108 -12.04 5.55 0.17
C GLU A 108 -10.87 5.55 1.16
N VAL A 109 -10.00 4.55 1.09
CA VAL A 109 -8.82 4.44 1.95
C VAL A 109 -7.78 5.50 1.59
N GLU A 110 -7.48 5.71 0.29
CA GLU A 110 -6.46 6.68 -0.13
C GLU A 110 -6.84 8.13 0.19
N LYS A 111 -8.13 8.44 0.29
CA LYS A 111 -8.58 9.73 0.88
C LYS A 111 -8.15 9.88 2.33
N GLY A 112 -8.17 8.79 3.10
CA GLY A 112 -7.70 8.73 4.48
C GLY A 112 -6.19 8.90 4.56
N HIS A 113 -5.44 8.14 3.77
CA HIS A 113 -3.98 8.20 3.73
C HIS A 113 -3.48 9.60 3.37
N ALA A 114 -4.05 10.24 2.34
CA ALA A 114 -3.69 11.61 1.99
C ALA A 114 -3.84 12.58 3.17
N LYS A 115 -4.92 12.44 3.98
CA LYS A 115 -5.13 13.27 5.17
C LYS A 115 -4.13 12.95 6.28
N LEU A 116 -3.83 11.67 6.53
CA LEU A 116 -2.85 11.26 7.53
C LEU A 116 -1.46 11.81 7.21
N TYR A 117 -1.01 11.67 5.96
CA TYR A 117 0.27 12.24 5.51
C TYR A 117 0.29 13.77 5.60
N GLN A 118 -0.81 14.44 5.24
CA GLN A 118 -0.90 15.90 5.34
C GLN A 118 -0.80 16.36 6.80
N ASN A 119 -1.49 15.69 7.74
CA ASN A 119 -1.42 15.99 9.16
C ASN A 119 0.01 15.84 9.70
N LEU A 120 0.73 14.78 9.29
CA LEU A 120 2.12 14.59 9.69
C LEU A 120 3.03 15.65 9.07
N LEU A 121 2.81 16.05 7.83
CA LEU A 121 3.58 17.11 7.18
C LEU A 121 3.37 18.47 7.88
N ASP A 122 2.14 18.83 8.22
CA ASP A 122 1.80 20.10 8.90
C ASP A 122 2.36 20.18 10.32
N ASN A 123 2.64 19.02 10.92
CA ASN A 123 3.19 18.91 12.27
C ASN A 123 4.67 18.47 12.28
N LEU A 124 5.30 18.38 11.12
CA LEU A 124 6.69 17.96 11.02
C LEU A 124 7.62 18.93 11.77
N GLY A 125 8.44 18.37 12.66
CA GLY A 125 9.33 19.14 13.53
C GLY A 125 8.72 19.63 14.85
N LYS A 126 7.42 19.39 15.08
CA LYS A 126 6.80 19.58 16.41
C LYS A 126 6.99 18.32 17.23
N SER A 127 7.17 18.49 18.55
CA SER A 127 7.24 17.35 19.47
C SER A 127 5.88 16.62 19.48
N GLN A 128 5.92 15.32 19.16
CA GLN A 128 4.75 14.44 19.22
C GLN A 128 5.17 13.11 19.85
N GLU A 129 4.37 12.62 20.78
CA GLU A 129 4.55 11.27 21.29
C GLU A 129 4.15 10.27 20.19
N PRO A 130 4.98 9.27 19.92
CA PRO A 130 4.62 8.21 18.96
C PRO A 130 3.36 7.48 19.39
N TYR A 131 2.52 7.11 18.42
CA TYR A 131 1.33 6.31 18.64
C TYR A 131 1.19 5.25 17.53
N PRO A 132 0.52 4.12 17.81
CA PRO A 132 0.34 3.08 16.83
C PRO A 132 -0.69 3.45 15.77
N TYR A 133 -0.56 2.83 14.60
CA TYR A 133 -1.61 2.78 13.58
C TYR A 133 -2.29 1.41 13.59
N TYR A 134 -3.53 1.37 13.12
CA TYR A 134 -4.31 0.14 12.99
C TYR A 134 -4.83 0.02 11.56
N VAL A 135 -4.53 -1.10 10.91
CA VAL A 135 -4.87 -1.32 9.50
C VAL A 135 -5.91 -2.42 9.36
N CYS A 136 -7.01 -2.12 8.70
CA CYS A 136 -8.05 -3.10 8.38
C CYS A 136 -7.51 -4.14 7.39
N PRO A 137 -7.56 -5.45 7.70
CA PRO A 137 -7.01 -6.50 6.84
C PRO A 137 -7.84 -6.75 5.58
N VAL A 138 -9.04 -6.15 5.49
CA VAL A 138 -9.96 -6.35 4.35
C VAL A 138 -9.88 -5.23 3.32
N CYS A 139 -9.82 -3.97 3.76
CA CYS A 139 -9.84 -2.83 2.84
C CYS A 139 -8.62 -1.91 2.94
N GLY A 140 -7.75 -2.08 3.95
CA GLY A 140 -6.59 -1.22 4.14
C GLY A 140 -6.88 0.06 4.95
N TYR A 141 -8.12 0.34 5.36
CA TYR A 141 -8.43 1.52 6.18
C TYR A 141 -7.49 1.63 7.36
N THR A 142 -6.89 2.80 7.52
CA THR A 142 -5.86 3.07 8.54
C THR A 142 -6.40 4.05 9.58
N ALA A 143 -6.39 3.63 10.83
CA ALA A 143 -6.79 4.44 11.99
C ALA A 143 -5.57 4.78 12.86
N GLU A 144 -5.58 5.97 13.47
CA GLU A 144 -4.56 6.42 14.41
C GLU A 144 -4.95 6.04 15.84
N LYS A 145 -3.95 5.68 16.67
CA LYS A 145 -4.05 5.46 18.12
C LYS A 145 -4.84 4.24 18.54
N GLU A 146 -6.03 4.03 17.99
CA GLU A 146 -6.90 2.89 18.32
C GLU A 146 -7.70 2.40 17.12
N ALA A 147 -8.03 1.11 17.10
CA ALA A 147 -8.90 0.55 16.09
C ALA A 147 -10.35 1.00 16.34
N PRO A 148 -11.14 1.36 15.32
CA PRO A 148 -12.55 1.62 15.47
C PRO A 148 -13.29 0.31 15.81
N GLY A 149 -14.43 0.38 16.51
CA GLY A 149 -15.22 -0.82 16.77
C GLY A 149 -15.65 -1.56 15.50
N ILE A 150 -15.94 -0.79 14.43
CA ILE A 150 -16.32 -1.29 13.10
C ILE A 150 -15.60 -0.41 12.06
N CYS A 151 -15.02 -1.04 11.05
CA CYS A 151 -14.37 -0.34 9.92
C CYS A 151 -15.41 0.53 9.18
N PRO A 152 -15.18 1.84 9.04
CA PRO A 152 -16.13 2.74 8.38
C PRO A 152 -16.24 2.52 6.87
N VAL A 153 -15.28 1.81 6.26
CA VAL A 153 -15.23 1.56 4.81
C VAL A 153 -15.88 0.22 4.45
N CYS A 154 -15.55 -0.86 5.15
CA CYS A 154 -15.97 -2.21 4.75
C CYS A 154 -16.79 -2.97 5.80
N GLY A 155 -17.01 -2.41 6.99
CA GLY A 155 -17.78 -3.04 8.06
C GLY A 155 -17.04 -4.11 8.87
N THR A 156 -15.74 -4.34 8.64
CA THR A 156 -14.94 -5.32 9.40
C THR A 156 -14.86 -4.92 10.87
N LYS A 157 -14.92 -5.89 11.78
CA LYS A 157 -14.79 -5.66 13.22
C LYS A 157 -13.40 -5.14 13.59
N GLY A 158 -13.33 -4.20 14.55
CA GLY A 158 -12.09 -3.57 15.00
C GLY A 158 -11.07 -4.55 15.58
N GLU A 159 -11.52 -5.62 16.22
CA GLU A 159 -10.66 -6.69 16.75
C GLU A 159 -9.78 -7.38 15.68
N MET A 160 -10.16 -7.26 14.40
CA MET A 160 -9.41 -7.82 13.26
C MET A 160 -8.29 -6.92 12.76
N PHE A 161 -8.23 -5.67 13.21
CA PHE A 161 -7.24 -4.71 12.73
C PHE A 161 -5.83 -5.12 13.16
N LYS A 162 -4.90 -5.00 12.23
CA LYS A 162 -3.48 -5.22 12.50
C LYS A 162 -2.88 -3.95 13.09
N LYS A 163 -2.35 -4.04 14.32
CA LYS A 163 -1.56 -2.97 14.93
C LYS A 163 -0.20 -2.86 14.24
N ILE A 164 0.19 -1.62 13.98
CA ILE A 164 1.51 -1.22 13.47
C ILE A 164 2.12 -0.31 14.55
N GLU A 165 3.24 -0.72 15.12
CA GLU A 165 4.01 0.04 16.10
C GLU A 165 4.87 1.12 15.42
#